data_eec41a179ae8b3c959e510e9ab7f9604
#
_entry.id   eec41a179ae8b3c959e510e9ab7f9604
#
_cell.length_a   1.000
_cell.length_b   1.000
_cell.length_c   1.000
_cell.angle_alpha   90.00
_cell.angle_beta   90.00
_cell.angle_gamma   90.00
#
_symmetry.space_group_name_H-M   'P 1'
#
loop_
_entity.id
_entity.type
_entity.pdbx_description
1 polymer ?
#
loop_
_entity_poly.entity_id
_entity_poly.type
_entity_poly.pdbx_seq_one_letter_code
_entity_poly.pdbx_strand_id
1 'polypeptide(L)'
;MDPDVDRLAFICEDGEPFVEEYTLVSIAEYLFARAEEKAAREGVSLEEATSPYKPVSVSNLSSSRALRDVTERHGGRYMASAVGEVNVTTLMHKEKALLGGEGNGGVIYPAIHSGRDAMVGTALFLSDLAHRKLKVSELKKTYPEYHIAKNRIELSDSALIDRILEAMKNEYADEDINDIDGVKISFDQKRSWVHLRRSNTEPIIRIYSEAPTAAEAEKLAADVIAIADRIIGC
;
A
#
# COMPACT_ATOMS: atom_id res chain seq x y z
N MET A 1 13.72 4.63 -12.22
CA MET A 1 13.10 3.38 -12.73
C MET A 1 14.13 2.28 -12.61
N ASP A 2 13.70 1.07 -12.31
CA ASP A 2 14.54 -0.12 -12.31
C ASP A 2 14.79 -0.66 -13.75
N PRO A 3 15.66 -1.67 -13.92
CA PRO A 3 16.08 -2.12 -15.27
C PRO A 3 14.98 -2.74 -16.12
N ASP A 4 13.95 -3.33 -15.53
CA ASP A 4 12.80 -3.91 -16.22
C ASP A 4 11.61 -2.95 -16.35
N VAL A 5 11.79 -1.69 -15.88
CA VAL A 5 10.87 -0.55 -16.09
C VAL A 5 9.48 -0.80 -15.49
N ASP A 6 9.38 -1.58 -14.43
CA ASP A 6 8.13 -1.91 -13.76
C ASP A 6 7.91 -1.12 -12.46
N ARG A 7 8.99 -0.57 -11.87
CA ARG A 7 8.95 0.23 -10.63
C ARG A 7 9.65 1.57 -10.81
N LEU A 8 9.17 2.57 -10.09
CA LEU A 8 9.78 3.90 -10.11
C LEU A 8 9.88 4.50 -8.71
N ALA A 9 10.88 5.36 -8.55
CA ALA A 9 11.06 6.20 -7.39
C ALA A 9 11.37 7.63 -7.84
N PHE A 10 10.87 8.61 -7.11
CA PHE A 10 11.13 10.03 -7.35
C PHE A 10 12.02 10.61 -6.26
N ILE A 11 12.82 11.57 -6.65
CA ILE A 11 13.60 12.41 -5.74
C ILE A 11 13.05 13.82 -5.86
N CYS A 12 12.80 14.45 -4.73
CA CYS A 12 12.34 15.83 -4.66
C CYS A 12 13.47 16.80 -5.10
N GLU A 13 13.11 18.01 -5.44
CA GLU A 13 14.06 19.05 -5.87
C GLU A 13 15.05 19.48 -4.77
N ASP A 14 14.76 19.18 -3.51
CA ASP A 14 15.62 19.38 -2.35
C ASP A 14 16.58 18.21 -2.08
N GLY A 15 16.51 17.15 -2.89
CA GLY A 15 17.32 15.95 -2.76
C GLY A 15 16.70 14.86 -1.87
N GLU A 16 15.59 15.11 -1.20
CA GLU A 16 14.93 14.13 -0.36
C GLU A 16 14.12 13.10 -1.18
N PRO A 17 14.05 11.84 -0.77
CA PRO A 17 13.21 10.84 -1.41
C PRO A 17 11.72 11.21 -1.31
N PHE A 18 10.99 11.05 -2.42
CA PHE A 18 9.52 11.11 -2.40
C PHE A 18 8.90 9.92 -1.66
N VAL A 19 9.66 8.84 -1.50
CA VAL A 19 9.30 7.52 -0.94
C VAL A 19 8.42 6.73 -1.92
N GLU A 20 8.82 5.51 -2.23
CA GLU A 20 8.21 4.66 -3.26
C GLU A 20 6.72 4.38 -2.99
N GLU A 21 6.35 4.21 -1.72
CA GLU A 21 4.95 4.00 -1.28
C GLU A 21 4.04 5.13 -1.79
N TYR A 22 4.52 6.38 -1.79
CA TYR A 22 3.73 7.55 -2.16
C TYR A 22 3.60 7.75 -3.67
N THR A 23 4.35 7.03 -4.49
CA THR A 23 4.18 7.04 -5.94
C THR A 23 2.75 6.64 -6.31
N LEU A 24 2.28 5.50 -5.79
CA LEU A 24 0.93 5.01 -6.03
C LEU A 24 -0.13 5.93 -5.41
N VAL A 25 0.15 6.48 -4.22
CA VAL A 25 -0.74 7.41 -3.51
C VAL A 25 -0.98 8.68 -4.32
N SER A 26 0.08 9.28 -4.87
CA SER A 26 -0.03 10.52 -5.66
C SER A 26 -0.81 10.30 -6.96
N ILE A 27 -0.59 9.15 -7.62
CA ILE A 27 -1.31 8.81 -8.83
C ILE A 27 -2.80 8.54 -8.54
N ALA A 28 -3.10 7.88 -7.42
CA ALA A 28 -4.47 7.70 -6.96
C ALA A 28 -5.17 9.05 -6.75
N GLU A 29 -4.55 9.95 -5.99
CA GLU A 29 -5.06 11.30 -5.77
C GLU A 29 -5.38 12.01 -7.09
N TYR A 30 -4.43 11.97 -8.04
CA TYR A 30 -4.62 12.61 -9.34
C TYR A 30 -5.79 12.02 -10.11
N LEU A 31 -5.87 10.70 -10.24
CA LEU A 31 -6.92 10.03 -11.02
C LEU A 31 -8.30 10.23 -10.41
N PHE A 32 -8.42 10.13 -9.09
CA PHE A 32 -9.68 10.37 -8.40
C PHE A 32 -10.11 11.84 -8.50
N ALA A 33 -9.20 12.79 -8.30
CA ALA A 33 -9.50 14.22 -8.48
C ALA A 33 -9.98 14.52 -9.91
N ARG A 34 -9.33 13.93 -10.92
CA ARG A 34 -9.77 14.07 -12.33
C ARG A 34 -11.16 13.47 -12.57
N ALA A 35 -11.45 12.34 -11.95
CA ALA A 35 -12.77 11.72 -12.03
C ALA A 35 -13.86 12.59 -11.38
N GLU A 36 -13.59 13.17 -10.21
CA GLU A 36 -14.50 14.12 -9.54
C GLU A 36 -14.77 15.36 -10.39
N GLU A 37 -13.73 15.96 -10.97
CA GLU A 37 -13.92 17.11 -11.87
C GLU A 37 -14.74 16.76 -13.10
N LYS A 38 -14.52 15.57 -13.69
CA LYS A 38 -15.34 15.08 -14.79
C LYS A 38 -16.79 14.87 -14.34
N ALA A 39 -17.01 14.24 -13.17
CA ALA A 39 -18.33 14.03 -12.60
C ALA A 39 -19.08 15.36 -12.41
N ALA A 40 -18.43 16.34 -11.81
CA ALA A 40 -18.99 17.67 -11.60
C ALA A 40 -19.32 18.41 -12.90
N ARG A 41 -18.42 18.35 -13.90
CA ARG A 41 -18.60 19.00 -15.20
C ARG A 41 -19.75 18.38 -16.00
N GLU A 42 -19.90 17.07 -15.95
CA GLU A 42 -20.86 16.31 -16.76
C GLU A 42 -22.17 16.03 -16.01
N GLY A 43 -22.24 16.34 -14.70
CA GLY A 43 -23.42 16.09 -13.88
C GLY A 43 -23.71 14.62 -13.65
N VAL A 44 -22.67 13.79 -13.57
CA VAL A 44 -22.76 12.33 -13.40
C VAL A 44 -22.14 11.90 -12.07
N SER A 45 -22.36 10.64 -11.68
CA SER A 45 -21.74 10.05 -10.49
C SER A 45 -20.23 9.79 -10.69
N LEU A 46 -19.51 9.60 -9.59
CA LEU A 46 -18.10 9.19 -9.65
C LEU A 46 -17.92 7.87 -10.39
N GLU A 47 -18.83 6.89 -10.19
CA GLU A 47 -18.79 5.59 -10.88
C GLU A 47 -18.97 5.75 -12.41
N GLU A 48 -19.87 6.61 -12.85
CA GLU A 48 -20.03 6.92 -14.27
C GLU A 48 -18.82 7.66 -14.84
N ALA A 49 -18.25 8.60 -14.09
CA ALA A 49 -17.05 9.34 -14.51
C ALA A 49 -15.81 8.47 -14.66
N THR A 50 -15.68 7.38 -13.89
CA THR A 50 -14.58 6.42 -13.99
C THR A 50 -14.81 5.30 -15.00
N SER A 51 -16.04 5.16 -15.54
CA SER A 51 -16.38 4.09 -16.51
C SER A 51 -15.37 4.00 -17.68
N PRO A 52 -14.96 2.78 -18.11
CA PRO A 52 -15.51 1.45 -17.77
C PRO A 52 -14.99 0.84 -16.45
N TYR A 53 -14.15 1.55 -15.73
CA TYR A 53 -13.65 1.14 -14.42
C TYR A 53 -14.56 1.64 -13.30
N LYS A 54 -14.37 1.09 -12.10
CA LYS A 54 -15.03 1.56 -10.88
C LYS A 54 -14.08 2.45 -10.07
N PRO A 55 -14.59 3.33 -9.20
CA PRO A 55 -13.76 4.13 -8.31
C PRO A 55 -13.16 3.26 -7.18
N VAL A 56 -12.33 2.30 -7.57
CA VAL A 56 -11.68 1.33 -6.68
C VAL A 56 -10.18 1.43 -6.89
N SER A 57 -9.41 1.46 -5.80
CA SER A 57 -7.98 1.24 -5.81
C SER A 57 -7.62 -0.09 -5.14
N VAL A 58 -6.56 -0.73 -5.62
CA VAL A 58 -6.07 -2.02 -5.10
C VAL A 58 -4.58 -1.93 -4.81
N SER A 59 -4.15 -2.38 -3.63
CA SER A 59 -2.73 -2.68 -3.39
C SER A 59 -2.56 -3.97 -2.61
N ASN A 60 -1.32 -4.40 -2.42
CA ASN A 60 -1.07 -5.55 -1.55
C ASN A 60 -1.15 -5.16 -0.07
N LEU A 61 -1.28 -6.17 0.80
CA LEU A 61 -1.40 -5.99 2.26
C LEU A 61 -0.23 -5.25 2.91
N SER A 62 0.97 -5.29 2.30
CA SER A 62 2.17 -4.63 2.84
C SER A 62 2.35 -3.18 2.37
N SER A 63 1.44 -2.65 1.57
CA SER A 63 1.49 -1.25 1.10
C SER A 63 0.92 -0.28 2.13
N SER A 64 1.34 0.98 2.02
CA SER A 64 0.90 2.04 2.92
C SER A 64 -0.63 2.23 2.94
N ARG A 65 -1.17 2.49 4.14
CA ARG A 65 -2.58 2.87 4.29
C ARG A 65 -2.91 4.23 3.67
N ALA A 66 -1.89 5.04 3.34
CA ALA A 66 -2.10 6.33 2.67
C ALA A 66 -2.91 6.20 1.38
N LEU A 67 -2.77 5.07 0.65
CA LEU A 67 -3.59 4.79 -0.53
C LEU A 67 -5.07 4.60 -0.17
N ARG A 68 -5.36 3.88 0.93
CA ARG A 68 -6.72 3.73 1.46
C ARG A 68 -7.31 5.09 1.82
N ASP A 69 -6.56 5.88 2.61
CA ASP A 69 -7.01 7.18 3.10
C ASP A 69 -7.34 8.14 1.94
N VAL A 70 -6.50 8.17 0.91
CA VAL A 70 -6.72 8.98 -0.31
C VAL A 70 -7.94 8.48 -1.07
N THR A 71 -8.04 7.19 -1.32
CA THR A 71 -9.16 6.60 -2.07
C THR A 71 -10.51 6.87 -1.41
N GLU A 72 -10.59 6.64 -0.10
CA GLU A 72 -11.82 6.84 0.68
C GLU A 72 -12.21 8.32 0.81
N ARG A 73 -11.22 9.22 0.89
CA ARG A 73 -11.45 10.68 0.87
C ARG A 73 -12.17 11.15 -0.40
N HIS A 74 -11.90 10.53 -1.53
CA HIS A 74 -12.57 10.79 -2.81
C HIS A 74 -13.85 9.98 -3.02
N GLY A 75 -14.36 9.31 -1.97
CA GLY A 75 -15.57 8.47 -2.09
C GLY A 75 -15.36 7.16 -2.86
N GLY A 76 -14.12 6.80 -3.15
CA GLY A 76 -13.77 5.51 -3.74
C GLY A 76 -13.69 4.40 -2.70
N ARG A 77 -13.43 3.18 -3.15
CA ARG A 77 -13.28 1.98 -2.32
C ARG A 77 -11.87 1.40 -2.44
N TYR A 78 -11.18 1.28 -1.33
CA TYR A 78 -9.89 0.59 -1.26
C TYR A 78 -10.05 -0.90 -1.02
N MET A 79 -9.20 -1.71 -1.67
CA MET A 79 -9.13 -3.15 -1.45
C MET A 79 -7.67 -3.62 -1.36
N ALA A 80 -7.41 -4.58 -0.47
CA ALA A 80 -6.11 -5.20 -0.30
C ALA A 80 -6.09 -6.63 -0.87
N SER A 81 -4.99 -6.99 -1.54
CA SER A 81 -4.70 -8.34 -2.01
C SER A 81 -3.57 -8.98 -1.22
N ALA A 82 -3.36 -10.27 -1.39
CA ALA A 82 -2.10 -10.91 -1.03
C ALA A 82 -0.93 -10.22 -1.75
N VAL A 83 0.30 -10.34 -1.20
CA VAL A 83 1.51 -9.75 -1.78
C VAL A 83 1.84 -10.43 -3.11
N GLY A 84 2.26 -9.63 -4.08
CA GLY A 84 2.64 -10.03 -5.42
C GLY A 84 1.73 -9.47 -6.51
N GLU A 85 2.34 -9.02 -7.60
CA GLU A 85 1.67 -8.34 -8.70
C GLU A 85 0.47 -9.12 -9.25
N VAL A 86 0.62 -10.45 -9.40
CA VAL A 86 -0.46 -11.32 -9.93
C VAL A 86 -1.71 -11.26 -9.05
N ASN A 87 -1.54 -11.19 -7.72
CA ASN A 87 -2.66 -11.08 -6.79
C ASN A 87 -3.34 -9.72 -6.91
N VAL A 88 -2.55 -8.64 -7.02
CA VAL A 88 -3.06 -7.28 -7.23
C VAL A 88 -3.85 -7.21 -8.55
N THR A 89 -3.25 -7.65 -9.67
CA THR A 89 -3.90 -7.59 -10.99
C THR A 89 -5.17 -8.45 -11.06
N THR A 90 -5.14 -9.63 -10.46
CA THR A 90 -6.34 -10.50 -10.38
C THR A 90 -7.49 -9.82 -9.66
N LEU A 91 -7.22 -9.20 -8.52
CA LEU A 91 -8.24 -8.47 -7.77
C LEU A 91 -8.71 -7.22 -8.52
N MET A 92 -7.79 -6.48 -9.16
CA MET A 92 -8.13 -5.32 -10.00
C MET A 92 -9.08 -5.70 -11.14
N HIS A 93 -8.81 -6.79 -11.85
CA HIS A 93 -9.69 -7.26 -12.93
C HIS A 93 -11.07 -7.66 -12.42
N LYS A 94 -11.13 -8.40 -11.32
CA LYS A 94 -12.38 -8.82 -10.69
C LYS A 94 -13.25 -7.63 -10.29
N GLU A 95 -12.65 -6.62 -9.71
CA GLU A 95 -13.33 -5.43 -9.19
C GLU A 95 -13.48 -4.30 -10.22
N LYS A 96 -12.87 -4.45 -11.40
CA LYS A 96 -12.75 -3.39 -12.42
C LYS A 96 -12.13 -2.12 -11.85
N ALA A 97 -11.08 -2.28 -11.05
CA ALA A 97 -10.44 -1.17 -10.34
C ALA A 97 -9.84 -0.14 -11.29
N LEU A 98 -9.97 1.14 -10.92
CA LEU A 98 -9.40 2.27 -11.66
C LEU A 98 -7.87 2.26 -11.65
N LEU A 99 -7.29 1.86 -10.51
CA LEU A 99 -5.87 1.90 -10.25
C LEU A 99 -5.47 0.78 -9.29
N GLY A 100 -4.26 0.31 -9.41
CA GLY A 100 -3.64 -0.54 -8.41
C GLY A 100 -2.13 -0.51 -8.46
N GLY A 101 -1.50 -1.29 -7.59
CA GLY A 101 -0.05 -1.37 -7.55
C GLY A 101 0.47 -1.93 -6.23
N GLU A 102 1.76 -1.72 -6.04
CA GLU A 102 2.47 -2.14 -4.83
C GLU A 102 3.28 -0.98 -4.26
N GLY A 103 3.48 -0.95 -2.94
CA GLY A 103 4.22 0.09 -2.23
C GLY A 103 5.73 0.16 -2.54
N ASN A 104 6.19 -0.62 -3.50
CA ASN A 104 7.57 -0.62 -3.99
C ASN A 104 7.77 0.28 -5.24
N GLY A 105 6.83 1.17 -5.53
CA GLY A 105 6.84 2.04 -6.71
C GLY A 105 6.20 1.42 -7.96
N GLY A 106 5.59 0.25 -7.84
CA GLY A 106 4.88 -0.41 -8.94
C GLY A 106 3.47 0.14 -9.12
N VAL A 107 3.19 0.74 -10.27
CA VAL A 107 1.89 1.34 -10.62
C VAL A 107 1.24 0.52 -11.72
N ILE A 108 -0.05 0.21 -11.55
CA ILE A 108 -0.87 -0.49 -12.56
C ILE A 108 -2.05 0.39 -12.90
N TYR A 109 -2.10 0.87 -14.15
CA TYR A 109 -3.21 1.64 -14.67
C TYR A 109 -3.86 0.89 -15.84
N PRO A 110 -4.96 0.15 -15.62
CA PRO A 110 -5.49 -0.82 -16.57
C PRO A 110 -6.02 -0.21 -17.86
N ALA A 111 -6.27 1.09 -17.90
CA ALA A 111 -6.63 1.80 -19.13
C ALA A 111 -5.49 1.81 -20.18
N ILE A 112 -4.25 1.56 -19.76
CA ILE A 112 -3.06 1.51 -20.63
C ILE A 112 -2.47 0.10 -20.63
N HIS A 113 -2.16 -0.44 -19.42
CA HIS A 113 -1.52 -1.73 -19.26
C HIS A 113 -1.97 -2.43 -17.97
N SER A 114 -2.15 -3.75 -18.00
CA SER A 114 -2.61 -4.54 -16.86
C SER A 114 -1.48 -5.10 -15.99
N GLY A 115 -0.25 -4.66 -16.15
CA GLY A 115 0.90 -4.93 -15.30
C GLY A 115 1.49 -3.64 -14.75
N ARG A 116 2.48 -3.76 -13.87
CA ARG A 116 3.23 -2.60 -13.36
C ARG A 116 3.94 -1.91 -14.51
N ASP A 117 3.86 -0.59 -14.57
CA ASP A 117 4.39 0.23 -15.65
C ASP A 117 4.93 1.56 -15.12
N ALA A 118 6.26 1.68 -15.04
CA ALA A 118 6.92 2.87 -14.56
C ALA A 118 6.81 4.06 -15.52
N MET A 119 6.64 3.84 -16.82
CA MET A 119 6.46 4.91 -17.80
C MET A 119 5.09 5.56 -17.64
N VAL A 120 4.04 4.74 -17.49
CA VAL A 120 2.69 5.23 -17.21
C VAL A 120 2.65 5.95 -15.86
N GLY A 121 3.28 5.36 -14.82
CA GLY A 121 3.40 5.99 -13.51
C GLY A 121 4.08 7.35 -13.59
N THR A 122 5.18 7.47 -14.35
CA THR A 122 5.88 8.74 -14.56
C THR A 122 5.00 9.77 -15.27
N ALA A 123 4.29 9.37 -16.33
CA ALA A 123 3.42 10.28 -17.07
C ALA A 123 2.27 10.83 -16.19
N LEU A 124 1.64 9.97 -15.41
CA LEU A 124 0.56 10.37 -14.49
C LEU A 124 1.08 11.29 -13.37
N PHE A 125 2.23 10.98 -12.78
CA PHE A 125 2.85 11.81 -11.75
C PHE A 125 3.22 13.20 -12.27
N LEU A 126 3.84 13.30 -13.45
CA LEU A 126 4.17 14.58 -14.06
C LEU A 126 2.93 15.38 -14.47
N SER A 127 1.85 14.68 -14.87
CA SER A 127 0.56 15.32 -15.15
C SER A 127 -0.05 15.93 -13.91
N ASP A 128 0.04 15.26 -12.73
CA ASP A 128 -0.41 15.80 -11.46
C ASP A 128 0.38 17.05 -11.06
N LEU A 129 1.71 17.00 -11.15
CA LEU A 129 2.58 18.16 -10.87
C LEU A 129 2.24 19.37 -11.75
N ALA A 130 2.08 19.13 -13.06
CA ALA A 130 1.75 20.18 -14.02
C ALA A 130 0.37 20.78 -13.74
N HIS A 131 -0.60 19.95 -13.37
CA HIS A 131 -1.95 20.36 -13.07
C HIS A 131 -2.01 21.20 -11.79
N ARG A 132 -1.40 20.71 -10.71
CA ARG A 132 -1.37 21.40 -9.40
C ARG A 132 -0.40 22.56 -9.35
N LYS A 133 0.57 22.63 -10.29
CA LYS A 133 1.66 23.62 -10.31
C LYS A 133 2.48 23.64 -9.00
N LEU A 134 2.69 22.45 -8.43
CA LEU A 134 3.47 22.23 -7.22
C LEU A 134 4.84 21.67 -7.57
N LYS A 135 5.81 21.89 -6.67
CA LYS A 135 7.05 21.13 -6.65
C LYS A 135 6.82 19.75 -6.04
N VAL A 136 7.75 18.82 -6.27
CA VAL A 136 7.62 17.44 -5.76
C VAL A 136 7.58 17.42 -4.23
N SER A 137 8.43 18.23 -3.55
CA SER A 137 8.45 18.35 -2.10
C SER A 137 7.16 18.94 -1.53
N GLU A 138 6.53 19.87 -2.25
CA GLU A 138 5.25 20.47 -1.87
C GLU A 138 4.11 19.46 -2.05
N LEU A 139 4.13 18.72 -3.16
CA LEU A 139 3.16 17.65 -3.42
C LEU A 139 3.21 16.58 -2.31
N LYS A 140 4.40 16.13 -1.91
CA LYS A 140 4.59 15.16 -0.83
C LYS A 140 3.87 15.57 0.46
N LYS A 141 3.92 16.85 0.82
CA LYS A 141 3.30 17.40 2.04
C LYS A 141 1.77 17.42 2.01
N THR A 142 1.14 17.19 0.87
CA THR A 142 -0.33 17.14 0.75
C THR A 142 -0.94 15.80 1.15
N TYR A 143 -0.12 14.77 1.30
CA TYR A 143 -0.57 13.41 1.64
C TYR A 143 -0.48 13.15 3.14
N PRO A 144 -1.30 12.21 3.66
CA PRO A 144 -1.14 11.71 5.02
C PRO A 144 0.28 11.14 5.20
N GLU A 145 0.96 11.53 6.27
CA GLU A 145 2.30 11.04 6.56
C GLU A 145 2.24 9.74 7.37
N TYR A 146 2.96 8.72 6.87
CA TYR A 146 3.15 7.42 7.51
C TYR A 146 4.59 6.96 7.35
N HIS A 147 5.04 6.18 8.31
CA HIS A 147 6.36 5.58 8.34
C HIS A 147 6.25 4.06 8.42
N ILE A 148 6.95 3.36 7.54
CA ILE A 148 7.00 1.90 7.54
C ILE A 148 8.33 1.42 8.09
N ALA A 149 8.28 0.58 9.14
CA ALA A 149 9.40 -0.20 9.62
C ALA A 149 9.38 -1.58 8.97
N LYS A 150 10.56 -2.08 8.55
CA LYS A 150 10.72 -3.38 7.89
C LYS A 150 11.68 -4.23 8.72
N ASN A 151 11.13 -5.27 9.34
CA ASN A 151 11.83 -6.18 10.24
C ASN A 151 11.69 -7.63 9.77
N ARG A 152 12.44 -8.55 10.38
CA ARG A 152 12.33 -9.99 10.14
C ARG A 152 12.68 -10.76 11.40
N ILE A 153 12.12 -11.98 11.51
CA ILE A 153 12.52 -12.98 12.49
C ILE A 153 13.11 -14.17 11.72
N GLU A 154 14.32 -14.55 12.05
CA GLU A 154 14.97 -15.77 11.52
C GLU A 154 14.56 -16.96 12.38
N LEU A 155 14.16 -18.05 11.75
CA LEU A 155 13.65 -19.24 12.42
C LEU A 155 14.48 -20.45 12.04
N SER A 156 14.78 -21.29 13.03
CA SER A 156 15.44 -22.58 12.81
C SER A 156 14.48 -23.66 12.31
N ASP A 157 13.16 -23.49 12.59
CA ASP A 157 12.11 -24.43 12.22
C ASP A 157 10.92 -23.69 11.60
N SER A 158 10.55 -24.09 10.41
CA SER A 158 9.40 -23.52 9.70
C SER A 158 8.05 -23.80 10.37
N ALA A 159 7.96 -24.83 11.21
CA ALA A 159 6.75 -25.14 11.98
C ALA A 159 6.42 -24.07 13.02
N LEU A 160 7.42 -23.28 13.47
CA LEU A 160 7.21 -22.16 14.37
C LEU A 160 6.45 -21.00 13.71
N ILE A 161 6.53 -20.87 12.37
CA ILE A 161 5.86 -19.78 11.64
C ILE A 161 4.35 -19.83 11.89
N ASP A 162 3.74 -21.00 11.70
CA ASP A 162 2.29 -21.14 11.82
C ASP A 162 1.85 -20.94 13.29
N ARG A 163 2.67 -21.40 14.26
CA ARG A 163 2.43 -21.14 15.69
C ARG A 163 2.47 -19.66 16.05
N ILE A 164 3.44 -18.92 15.48
CA ILE A 164 3.57 -17.47 15.71
C ILE A 164 2.39 -16.73 15.07
N LEU A 165 2.03 -17.04 13.82
CA LEU A 165 0.91 -16.37 13.15
C LEU A 165 -0.42 -16.63 13.88
N GLU A 166 -0.66 -17.84 14.37
CA GLU A 166 -1.87 -18.16 15.12
C GLU A 166 -1.89 -17.45 16.48
N ALA A 167 -0.75 -17.39 17.18
CA ALA A 167 -0.65 -16.65 18.43
C ALA A 167 -0.90 -15.15 18.24
N MET A 168 -0.46 -14.56 17.13
CA MET A 168 -0.76 -13.16 16.79
C MET A 168 -2.27 -12.93 16.61
N LYS A 169 -2.96 -13.85 15.91
CA LYS A 169 -4.43 -13.77 15.78
C LYS A 169 -5.14 -13.82 17.13
N ASN A 170 -4.67 -14.66 18.04
CA ASN A 170 -5.26 -14.78 19.36
C ASN A 170 -4.97 -13.55 20.25
N GLU A 171 -3.74 -13.05 20.24
CA GLU A 171 -3.33 -11.87 21.01
C GLU A 171 -4.08 -10.61 20.62
N TYR A 172 -4.38 -10.45 19.32
CA TYR A 172 -5.05 -9.29 18.75
C TYR A 172 -6.47 -9.58 18.25
N ALA A 173 -7.15 -10.55 18.86
CA ALA A 173 -8.48 -11.02 18.42
C ALA A 173 -9.55 -9.92 18.40
N ASP A 174 -9.38 -8.85 19.17
CA ASP A 174 -10.30 -7.70 19.22
C ASP A 174 -10.02 -6.64 18.14
N GLU A 175 -8.94 -6.80 17.37
CA GLU A 175 -8.56 -5.87 16.30
C GLU A 175 -9.00 -6.38 14.91
N ASP A 176 -8.93 -5.51 13.89
CA ASP A 176 -9.22 -5.90 12.50
C ASP A 176 -8.07 -6.76 11.93
N ILE A 177 -8.36 -8.04 11.68
CA ILE A 177 -7.39 -9.03 11.18
C ILE A 177 -7.71 -9.42 9.75
N ASN A 178 -6.69 -9.36 8.88
CA ASN A 178 -6.74 -9.90 7.53
C ASN A 178 -5.65 -10.98 7.38
N ASP A 179 -6.06 -12.23 7.08
CA ASP A 179 -5.18 -13.39 7.02
C ASP A 179 -5.05 -14.02 5.61
N ILE A 180 -5.33 -13.25 4.56
CA ILE A 180 -5.20 -13.73 3.17
C ILE A 180 -3.75 -13.99 2.74
N ASP A 181 -2.76 -13.40 3.44
CA ASP A 181 -1.32 -13.63 3.22
C ASP A 181 -0.56 -13.40 4.54
N GLY A 182 -0.47 -14.44 5.36
CA GLY A 182 0.04 -14.30 6.72
C GLY A 182 -0.99 -13.69 7.67
N VAL A 183 -0.60 -12.69 8.47
CA VAL A 183 -1.51 -12.00 9.40
C VAL A 183 -1.22 -10.51 9.35
N LYS A 184 -2.17 -9.71 8.89
CA LYS A 184 -2.17 -8.26 9.03
C LYS A 184 -3.17 -7.86 10.11
N ILE A 185 -2.71 -7.07 11.07
CA ILE A 185 -3.51 -6.53 12.17
C ILE A 185 -3.58 -5.03 11.98
N SER A 186 -4.78 -4.48 11.89
CA SER A 186 -5.02 -3.04 11.70
C SER A 186 -5.56 -2.40 12.97
N PHE A 187 -4.95 -1.31 13.38
CA PHE A 187 -5.32 -0.48 14.53
C PHE A 187 -5.88 0.85 14.02
N ASP A 188 -7.12 0.84 13.52
CA ASP A 188 -7.68 1.98 12.79
C ASP A 188 -7.71 3.29 13.61
N GLN A 189 -8.01 3.22 14.92
CA GLN A 189 -7.98 4.38 15.80
C GLN A 189 -6.58 5.01 15.94
N LYS A 190 -5.53 4.19 15.83
CA LYS A 190 -4.12 4.61 15.87
C LYS A 190 -3.55 4.91 14.49
N ARG A 191 -4.34 4.68 13.42
CA ARG A 191 -3.92 4.80 12.04
C ARG A 191 -2.63 4.02 11.75
N SER A 192 -2.53 2.81 12.29
CA SER A 192 -1.35 1.95 12.21
C SER A 192 -1.75 0.52 11.86
N TRP A 193 -0.79 -0.26 11.41
CA TRP A 193 -0.96 -1.68 11.17
C TRP A 193 0.38 -2.42 11.30
N VAL A 194 0.32 -3.73 11.53
CA VAL A 194 1.46 -4.64 11.42
C VAL A 194 1.08 -5.85 10.57
N HIS A 195 1.98 -6.27 9.69
CA HIS A 195 1.81 -7.41 8.81
C HIS A 195 2.96 -8.40 8.96
N LEU A 196 2.63 -9.62 9.39
CA LEU A 196 3.55 -10.73 9.52
C LEU A 196 3.27 -11.74 8.40
N ARG A 197 4.27 -12.09 7.63
CA ARG A 197 4.11 -13.10 6.59
C ARG A 197 5.34 -13.99 6.43
N ARG A 198 5.10 -15.24 6.03
CA ARG A 198 6.17 -16.17 5.66
C ARG A 198 6.94 -15.64 4.44
N SER A 199 8.26 -15.77 4.44
CA SER A 199 9.05 -15.62 3.21
C SER A 199 8.92 -16.91 2.37
N ASN A 200 8.79 -16.72 1.04
CA ASN A 200 8.71 -17.85 0.10
C ASN A 200 10.09 -18.47 -0.19
N THR A 201 11.18 -17.79 0.14
CA THR A 201 12.55 -18.17 -0.27
C THR A 201 13.46 -18.48 0.92
N GLU A 202 13.09 -18.06 2.12
CA GLU A 202 13.93 -18.14 3.31
C GLU A 202 13.10 -18.55 4.52
N PRO A 203 13.67 -19.24 5.52
CA PRO A 203 12.96 -19.62 6.75
C PRO A 203 12.82 -18.42 7.71
N ILE A 204 12.17 -17.36 7.25
CA ILE A 204 11.95 -16.12 8.01
C ILE A 204 10.47 -15.71 8.00
N ILE A 205 10.08 -14.98 9.03
CA ILE A 205 8.87 -14.15 9.02
C ILE A 205 9.29 -12.72 8.70
N ARG A 206 8.71 -12.13 7.66
CA ARG A 206 8.81 -10.68 7.39
C ARG A 206 7.78 -9.97 8.23
N ILE A 207 8.20 -8.88 8.88
CA ILE A 207 7.36 -8.04 9.72
C ILE A 207 7.43 -6.62 9.18
N TYR A 208 6.33 -6.14 8.66
CA TYR A 208 6.19 -4.74 8.25
C TYR A 208 5.17 -4.09 9.18
N SER A 209 5.51 -2.93 9.70
CA SER A 209 4.61 -2.12 10.52
C SER A 209 4.56 -0.69 10.02
N GLU A 210 3.40 -0.07 10.08
CA GLU A 210 3.20 1.32 9.70
C GLU A 210 2.49 2.09 10.80
N ALA A 211 2.93 3.31 11.03
CA ALA A 211 2.32 4.24 11.96
C ALA A 211 2.55 5.70 11.53
N PRO A 212 1.86 6.68 12.15
CA PRO A 212 2.05 8.11 11.86
C PRO A 212 3.48 8.61 12.12
N THR A 213 4.24 7.96 13.00
CA THR A 213 5.63 8.29 13.28
C THR A 213 6.54 7.06 13.17
N ALA A 214 7.80 7.27 12.82
CA ALA A 214 8.80 6.21 12.76
C ALA A 214 8.96 5.47 14.11
N ALA A 215 8.95 6.22 15.22
CA ALA A 215 9.06 5.65 16.56
C ALA A 215 7.88 4.71 16.92
N GLU A 216 6.67 5.07 16.52
CA GLU A 216 5.49 4.23 16.73
C GLU A 216 5.52 2.98 15.83
N ALA A 217 5.95 3.11 14.58
CA ALA A 217 6.12 1.97 13.67
C ALA A 217 7.14 0.96 14.21
N GLU A 218 8.32 1.43 14.64
CA GLU A 218 9.36 0.59 15.24
C GLU A 218 8.89 -0.05 16.55
N LYS A 219 8.18 0.70 17.40
CA LYS A 219 7.62 0.17 18.64
C LYS A 219 6.63 -0.97 18.36
N LEU A 220 5.73 -0.78 17.39
CA LEU A 220 4.76 -1.81 17.01
C LEU A 220 5.44 -3.08 16.48
N ALA A 221 6.50 -2.95 15.69
CA ALA A 221 7.32 -4.08 15.28
C ALA A 221 7.97 -4.79 16.47
N ALA A 222 8.55 -4.03 17.40
CA ALA A 222 9.20 -4.59 18.61
C ALA A 222 8.22 -5.32 19.51
N ASP A 223 7.01 -4.79 19.71
CA ASP A 223 5.95 -5.43 20.53
C ASP A 223 5.58 -6.82 19.93
N VAL A 224 5.44 -6.90 18.61
CA VAL A 224 5.13 -8.15 17.90
C VAL A 224 6.31 -9.14 17.93
N ILE A 225 7.54 -8.67 17.75
CA ILE A 225 8.74 -9.50 17.84
C ILE A 225 8.87 -10.10 19.25
N ALA A 226 8.62 -9.32 20.30
CA ALA A 226 8.65 -9.81 21.69
C ALA A 226 7.62 -10.92 21.97
N ILE A 227 6.47 -10.89 21.31
CA ILE A 227 5.48 -11.99 21.38
C ILE A 227 6.03 -13.24 20.69
N ALA A 228 6.59 -13.09 19.48
CA ALA A 228 7.17 -14.20 18.72
C ALA A 228 8.34 -14.86 19.48
N ASP A 229 9.23 -14.06 20.10
CA ASP A 229 10.39 -14.55 20.87
C ASP A 229 9.95 -15.41 22.06
N ARG A 230 8.84 -15.08 22.73
CA ARG A 230 8.28 -15.92 23.81
C ARG A 230 7.84 -17.28 23.29
N ILE A 231 7.35 -17.37 22.06
CA ILE A 231 6.89 -18.62 21.43
C ILE A 231 8.09 -19.47 20.96
N ILE A 232 9.14 -18.82 20.49
CA ILE A 232 10.39 -19.48 20.04
C ILE A 232 11.14 -20.05 21.24
N GLY A 233 11.15 -19.37 22.38
CA GLY A 233 11.84 -19.79 23.61
C GLY A 233 11.12 -20.87 24.42
N CYS A 234 9.90 -21.24 24.02
CA CYS A 234 9.12 -22.36 24.61
C CYS A 234 9.26 -23.61 23.75
#